data_816653acd20096d6f00bfc5cb4914a1d
#
_entry.id   816653acd20096d6f00bfc5cb4914a1d
#
_cell.length_a   1.000
_cell.length_b   1.000
_cell.length_c   1.000
_cell.angle_alpha   90.00
_cell.angle_beta   90.00
_cell.angle_gamma   90.00
#
_symmetry.space_group_name_H-M   'P 1'
#
loop_
_entity.id
_entity.type
_entity.pdbx_description
1 polymer ?
#
loop_
_entity_poly.entity_id
_entity_poly.type
_entity_poly.pdbx_seq_one_letter_code
_entity_poly.pdbx_strand_id
1 'polypeptide(L)'
;MYEKYLLQLEEAGKIRNLKERSINCYKNYVSYFLNYMEKHPEELTCQDVRDFLLAKKDDGLKATTLNLYNSAIRFFYRNVLHVLWDDITVPRMIIEHKLPAVLSTDEIDRLLDATDDLKYKAMFATMYSSGMRVSEVIHLHYDDISRTNMQIHVRDTKNRMDRYTILSERNLALLTEYWFRKGRPKGILFPNQFTGQYLTVSTLEQVIRRSASAAGLSGVTPHCLRHSFVTHLMEQGVEQRNIQALLGHRDPKSTEVYLHVSNKSLMGIRSPFDRKDGTANG
;
A
#
# COMPACT_ATOMS: atom_id res chain seq x y z
N MET A 1 -16.08 16.10 -26.13
CA MET A 1 -15.54 15.49 -27.36
C MET A 1 -15.09 14.04 -27.14
N TYR A 2 -14.40 13.70 -26.03
CA TYR A 2 -13.79 12.39 -25.77
C TYR A 2 -14.62 11.44 -24.89
N GLU A 3 -15.84 11.80 -24.49
CA GLU A 3 -16.65 11.07 -23.53
C GLU A 3 -16.92 9.61 -23.95
N LYS A 4 -17.24 9.39 -25.23
CA LYS A 4 -17.42 8.05 -25.81
C LYS A 4 -16.21 7.14 -25.56
N TYR A 5 -15.00 7.65 -25.80
CA TYR A 5 -13.77 6.89 -25.63
C TYR A 5 -13.45 6.62 -24.16
N LEU A 6 -13.77 7.55 -23.26
CA LEU A 6 -13.59 7.35 -21.82
C LEU A 6 -14.58 6.33 -21.24
N LEU A 7 -15.80 6.23 -21.80
CA LEU A 7 -16.76 5.17 -21.48
C LEU A 7 -16.24 3.81 -21.95
N GLN A 8 -15.75 3.71 -23.19
CA GLN A 8 -15.14 2.48 -23.72
C GLN A 8 -13.92 2.03 -22.88
N LEU A 9 -13.11 2.98 -22.42
CA LEU A 9 -11.99 2.68 -21.49
C LEU A 9 -12.48 2.10 -20.17
N GLU A 10 -13.56 2.64 -19.62
CA GLU A 10 -14.18 2.15 -18.41
C GLU A 10 -14.71 0.73 -18.60
N GLU A 11 -15.43 0.46 -19.68
CA GLU A 11 -15.94 -0.87 -20.03
C GLU A 11 -14.80 -1.88 -20.20
N ALA A 12 -13.75 -1.52 -20.94
CA ALA A 12 -12.56 -2.35 -21.11
C ALA A 12 -11.87 -2.64 -19.76
N GLY A 13 -11.85 -1.67 -18.86
CA GLY A 13 -11.33 -1.85 -17.50
C GLY A 13 -12.18 -2.81 -16.68
N LYS A 14 -13.51 -2.71 -16.76
CA LYS A 14 -14.47 -3.60 -16.08
C LYS A 14 -14.36 -5.03 -16.60
N ILE A 15 -14.31 -5.25 -17.91
CA ILE A 15 -14.13 -6.58 -18.53
C ILE A 15 -12.83 -7.23 -18.03
N ARG A 16 -11.76 -6.46 -17.87
CA ARG A 16 -10.47 -6.93 -17.32
C ARG A 16 -10.46 -7.04 -15.80
N ASN A 17 -11.59 -6.81 -15.15
CA ASN A 17 -11.74 -6.87 -13.70
C ASN A 17 -10.72 -5.96 -12.97
N LEU A 18 -10.42 -4.79 -13.52
CA LEU A 18 -9.63 -3.78 -12.83
C LEU A 18 -10.42 -3.17 -11.66
N LYS A 19 -9.73 -2.78 -10.60
CA LYS A 19 -10.38 -2.03 -9.50
C LYS A 19 -10.84 -0.66 -10.02
N GLU A 20 -11.99 -0.19 -9.55
CA GLU A 20 -12.60 1.09 -9.93
C GLU A 20 -11.62 2.27 -9.80
N ARG A 21 -10.84 2.30 -8.72
CA ARG A 21 -9.78 3.30 -8.53
C ARG A 21 -8.75 3.31 -9.67
N SER A 22 -8.40 2.15 -10.22
CA SER A 22 -7.44 2.05 -11.34
C SER A 22 -8.08 2.54 -12.63
N ILE A 23 -9.36 2.21 -12.85
CA ILE A 23 -10.14 2.69 -14.01
C ILE A 23 -10.23 4.21 -13.98
N ASN A 24 -10.63 4.79 -12.84
CA ASN A 24 -10.72 6.23 -12.67
C ASN A 24 -9.36 6.93 -12.84
N CYS A 25 -8.29 6.33 -12.35
CA CYS A 25 -6.93 6.83 -12.56
C CYS A 25 -6.57 6.85 -14.05
N TYR A 26 -6.86 5.77 -14.80
CA TYR A 26 -6.61 5.69 -16.24
C TYR A 26 -7.48 6.70 -17.00
N LYS A 27 -8.76 6.84 -16.67
CA LYS A 27 -9.64 7.84 -17.26
C LYS A 27 -9.08 9.25 -17.12
N ASN A 28 -8.60 9.62 -15.94
CA ASN A 28 -8.04 10.94 -15.68
C ASN A 28 -6.77 11.20 -16.50
N TYR A 29 -5.84 10.23 -16.54
CA TYR A 29 -4.61 10.39 -17.33
C TYR A 29 -4.89 10.44 -18.83
N VAL A 30 -5.77 9.59 -19.34
CA VAL A 30 -6.15 9.59 -20.77
C VAL A 30 -6.92 10.84 -21.12
N SER A 31 -7.87 11.30 -20.30
CA SER A 31 -8.60 12.55 -20.52
C SER A 31 -7.64 13.76 -20.60
N TYR A 32 -6.66 13.83 -19.69
CA TYR A 32 -5.67 14.89 -19.73
C TYR A 32 -4.84 14.84 -21.03
N PHE A 33 -4.38 13.64 -21.44
CA PHE A 33 -3.61 13.44 -22.66
C PHE A 33 -4.41 13.86 -23.89
N LEU A 34 -5.67 13.41 -24.03
CA LEU A 34 -6.53 13.74 -25.18
C LEU A 34 -6.81 15.25 -25.28
N ASN A 35 -7.05 15.91 -24.13
CA ASN A 35 -7.25 17.36 -24.11
C ASN A 35 -5.97 18.14 -24.43
N TYR A 36 -4.80 17.60 -24.10
CA TYR A 36 -3.51 18.22 -24.44
C TYR A 36 -3.19 18.12 -25.93
N MET A 37 -3.51 16.97 -26.54
CA MET A 37 -3.19 16.72 -27.96
C MET A 37 -4.14 17.44 -28.92
N GLU A 38 -5.39 17.71 -28.52
CA GLU A 38 -6.44 18.36 -29.34
C GLU A 38 -6.67 17.71 -30.72
N LYS A 39 -6.26 16.41 -30.83
CA LYS A 39 -6.42 15.57 -32.03
C LYS A 39 -7.57 14.58 -31.86
N HIS A 40 -8.12 14.11 -33.02
CA HIS A 40 -9.05 12.99 -32.95
C HIS A 40 -8.33 11.73 -32.45
N PRO A 41 -8.91 10.97 -31.50
CA PRO A 41 -8.23 9.83 -30.89
C PRO A 41 -7.72 8.78 -31.88
N GLU A 42 -8.43 8.56 -32.98
CA GLU A 42 -8.07 7.61 -34.05
C GLU A 42 -6.87 8.07 -34.92
N GLU A 43 -6.51 9.34 -34.86
CA GLU A 43 -5.36 9.92 -35.57
C GLU A 43 -4.07 9.93 -34.71
N LEU A 44 -4.20 9.56 -33.40
CA LEU A 44 -3.09 9.60 -32.48
C LEU A 44 -2.14 8.41 -32.71
N THR A 45 -0.87 8.71 -32.79
CA THR A 45 0.23 7.75 -32.99
C THR A 45 1.07 7.57 -31.73
N CYS A 46 1.92 6.53 -31.70
CA CYS A 46 2.90 6.38 -30.63
C CYS A 46 3.89 7.56 -30.59
N GLN A 47 4.17 8.23 -31.72
CA GLN A 47 5.01 9.42 -31.74
C GLN A 47 4.36 10.59 -30.97
N ASP A 48 3.05 10.80 -31.14
CA ASP A 48 2.32 11.82 -30.36
C ASP A 48 2.42 11.57 -28.85
N VAL A 49 2.36 10.31 -28.41
CA VAL A 49 2.54 9.95 -26.99
C VAL A 49 3.97 10.25 -26.53
N ARG A 50 4.96 9.93 -27.35
CA ARG A 50 6.37 10.23 -27.04
C ARG A 50 6.58 11.73 -26.85
N ASP A 51 6.09 12.54 -27.78
CA ASP A 51 6.23 13.99 -27.76
C ASP A 51 5.53 14.59 -26.53
N PHE A 52 4.33 14.10 -26.20
CA PHE A 52 3.62 14.46 -24.98
C PHE A 52 4.44 14.14 -23.72
N LEU A 53 4.98 12.92 -23.61
CA LEU A 53 5.74 12.50 -22.42
C LEU A 53 7.05 13.30 -22.28
N LEU A 54 7.70 13.64 -23.39
CA LEU A 54 8.88 14.50 -23.38
C LEU A 54 8.54 15.91 -22.92
N ALA A 55 7.49 16.52 -23.50
CA ALA A 55 7.03 17.84 -23.07
C ALA A 55 6.70 17.86 -21.55
N LYS A 56 6.01 16.83 -21.04
CA LYS A 56 5.70 16.73 -19.62
C LYS A 56 6.92 16.46 -18.74
N LYS A 57 7.96 15.84 -19.26
CA LYS A 57 9.25 15.70 -18.59
C LYS A 57 9.94 17.05 -18.49
N ASP A 58 9.92 17.83 -19.55
CA ASP A 58 10.50 19.18 -19.58
C ASP A 58 9.74 20.15 -18.66
N ASP A 59 8.43 19.96 -18.51
CA ASP A 59 7.58 20.62 -17.49
C ASP A 59 7.95 20.19 -16.04
N GLY A 60 8.89 19.27 -15.84
CA GLY A 60 9.38 18.83 -14.52
C GLY A 60 8.60 17.68 -13.88
N LEU A 61 7.74 16.96 -14.62
CA LEU A 61 7.04 15.80 -14.08
C LEU A 61 8.03 14.66 -13.80
N LYS A 62 7.86 14.00 -12.65
CA LYS A 62 8.69 12.86 -12.23
C LYS A 62 8.50 11.65 -13.12
N ALA A 63 9.56 10.89 -13.36
CA ALA A 63 9.53 9.63 -14.14
C ALA A 63 8.44 8.65 -13.67
N THR A 64 8.16 8.58 -12.36
CA THR A 64 7.07 7.76 -11.80
C THR A 64 5.71 8.18 -12.33
N THR A 65 5.42 9.49 -12.39
CA THR A 65 4.15 10.02 -12.91
C THR A 65 4.06 9.81 -14.43
N LEU A 66 5.15 10.03 -15.15
CA LEU A 66 5.21 9.81 -16.60
C LEU A 66 4.98 8.34 -16.96
N ASN A 67 5.47 7.39 -16.15
CA ASN A 67 5.19 5.96 -16.30
C ASN A 67 3.72 5.60 -16.00
N LEU A 68 3.01 6.38 -15.19
CA LEU A 68 1.56 6.22 -15.02
C LEU A 68 0.80 6.68 -16.27
N TYR A 69 1.18 7.82 -16.87
CA TYR A 69 0.65 8.25 -18.16
C TYR A 69 0.89 7.18 -19.23
N ASN A 70 2.14 6.71 -19.37
CA ASN A 70 2.49 5.65 -20.32
C ASN A 70 1.59 4.41 -20.14
N SER A 71 1.38 3.96 -18.91
CA SER A 71 0.54 2.79 -18.62
C SER A 71 -0.92 3.01 -18.97
N ALA A 72 -1.46 4.19 -18.66
CA ALA A 72 -2.87 4.53 -18.95
C ALA A 72 -3.12 4.69 -20.45
N ILE A 73 -2.22 5.42 -21.16
CA ILE A 73 -2.34 5.65 -22.60
C ILE A 73 -2.12 4.33 -23.35
N ARG A 74 -1.14 3.50 -22.94
CA ARG A 74 -0.94 2.16 -23.50
C ARG A 74 -2.19 1.28 -23.36
N PHE A 75 -2.85 1.34 -22.19
CA PHE A 75 -4.11 0.62 -21.97
C PHE A 75 -5.18 1.11 -22.93
N PHE A 76 -5.31 2.42 -23.13
CA PHE A 76 -6.26 3.06 -24.02
C PHE A 76 -6.02 2.66 -25.49
N TYR A 77 -4.79 2.77 -25.98
CA TYR A 77 -4.43 2.38 -27.35
C TYR A 77 -4.78 0.91 -27.63
N ARG A 78 -4.42 0.01 -26.73
CA ARG A 78 -4.63 -1.43 -26.93
C ARG A 78 -6.08 -1.89 -26.81
N ASN A 79 -6.84 -1.29 -25.91
CA ASN A 79 -8.16 -1.81 -25.54
C ASN A 79 -9.34 -0.97 -26.03
N VAL A 80 -9.08 0.26 -26.50
CA VAL A 80 -10.12 1.17 -27.02
C VAL A 80 -9.88 1.49 -28.47
N LEU A 81 -8.66 1.91 -28.82
CA LEU A 81 -8.34 2.23 -30.22
C LEU A 81 -7.95 1.01 -31.05
N HIS A 82 -7.62 -0.13 -30.40
CA HIS A 82 -7.12 -1.37 -31.02
C HIS A 82 -5.86 -1.15 -31.87
N VAL A 83 -5.03 -0.19 -31.49
CA VAL A 83 -3.76 0.15 -32.12
C VAL A 83 -2.62 -0.57 -31.42
N LEU A 84 -1.66 -1.08 -32.19
CA LEU A 84 -0.44 -1.70 -31.66
C LEU A 84 0.38 -0.64 -30.94
N TRP A 85 0.83 -1.03 -29.74
CA TRP A 85 1.73 -0.20 -28.94
C TRP A 85 3.18 -0.52 -29.29
N ASP A 86 3.95 0.52 -29.58
CA ASP A 86 5.37 0.40 -29.86
C ASP A 86 6.19 0.75 -28.60
N ASP A 87 6.73 -0.28 -27.97
CA ASP A 87 7.58 -0.16 -26.78
C ASP A 87 8.96 0.46 -27.10
N ILE A 88 9.37 0.52 -28.40
CA ILE A 88 10.60 1.15 -28.82
C ILE A 88 10.43 2.66 -28.89
N THR A 89 9.34 3.10 -29.52
CA THR A 89 9.03 4.52 -29.64
C THR A 89 8.65 5.13 -28.29
N VAL A 90 7.92 4.40 -27.43
CA VAL A 90 7.45 4.87 -26.12
C VAL A 90 7.94 3.92 -25.02
N PRO A 91 9.25 3.88 -24.72
CA PRO A 91 9.79 3.05 -23.64
C PRO A 91 9.34 3.59 -22.27
N ARG A 92 9.38 2.72 -21.29
CA ARG A 92 9.23 3.16 -19.90
C ARG A 92 10.46 3.95 -19.44
N MET A 93 10.24 5.03 -18.72
CA MET A 93 11.32 5.79 -18.11
C MET A 93 11.97 4.99 -16.98
N ILE A 94 13.29 5.02 -16.91
CA ILE A 94 14.07 4.45 -15.82
C ILE A 94 13.78 5.27 -14.56
N ILE A 95 13.46 4.58 -13.47
CA ILE A 95 13.22 5.19 -12.16
C ILE A 95 14.41 4.87 -11.28
N GLU A 96 15.03 5.91 -10.74
CA GLU A 96 16.01 5.73 -9.67
C GLU A 96 15.30 5.25 -8.41
N HIS A 97 15.63 4.07 -7.94
CA HIS A 97 15.12 3.51 -6.71
C HIS A 97 15.95 4.05 -5.53
N LYS A 98 15.39 5.00 -4.79
CA LYS A 98 15.94 5.35 -3.48
C LYS A 98 15.62 4.22 -2.51
N LEU A 99 16.59 3.84 -1.68
CA LEU A 99 16.36 2.90 -0.61
C LEU A 99 15.23 3.43 0.29
N PRO A 100 14.27 2.59 0.66
CA PRO A 100 13.18 3.01 1.55
C PRO A 100 13.76 3.40 2.90
N ALA A 101 13.19 4.45 3.51
CA ALA A 101 13.55 4.83 4.86
C ALA A 101 13.11 3.72 5.83
N VAL A 102 14.05 3.23 6.62
CA VAL A 102 13.85 2.25 7.68
C VAL A 102 14.05 2.99 9.00
N LEU A 103 13.07 2.90 9.89
CA LEU A 103 13.16 3.44 11.25
C LEU A 103 13.76 2.38 12.17
N SER A 104 14.65 2.77 13.05
CA SER A 104 15.13 1.91 14.15
C SER A 104 14.00 1.64 15.14
N THR A 105 14.20 0.64 16.04
CA THR A 105 13.24 0.33 17.12
C THR A 105 12.99 1.54 18.02
N ASP A 106 14.04 2.28 18.38
CA ASP A 106 13.95 3.50 19.20
C ASP A 106 13.17 4.61 18.48
N GLU A 107 13.34 4.75 17.18
CA GLU A 107 12.59 5.72 16.38
C GLU A 107 11.12 5.34 16.27
N ILE A 108 10.80 4.05 16.19
CA ILE A 108 9.43 3.54 16.25
C ILE A 108 8.80 3.87 17.62
N ASP A 109 9.50 3.60 18.71
CA ASP A 109 9.00 3.89 20.06
C ASP A 109 8.79 5.40 20.25
N ARG A 110 9.74 6.25 19.83
CA ARG A 110 9.56 7.71 19.85
C ARG A 110 8.37 8.18 19.03
N LEU A 111 8.15 7.61 17.84
CA LEU A 111 7.00 7.93 17.00
C LEU A 111 5.68 7.59 17.70
N LEU A 112 5.62 6.40 18.32
CA LEU A 112 4.43 5.95 19.04
C LEU A 112 4.16 6.81 20.29
N ASP A 113 5.21 7.19 21.01
CA ASP A 113 5.09 8.04 22.21
C ASP A 113 4.69 9.48 21.90
N ALA A 114 5.14 10.00 20.76
CA ALA A 114 4.71 11.30 20.25
C ALA A 114 3.31 11.29 19.62
N THR A 115 2.62 10.13 19.59
CA THR A 115 1.27 10.01 19.06
C THR A 115 0.26 10.05 20.21
N ASP A 116 -0.35 11.21 20.44
CA ASP A 116 -1.25 11.45 21.58
C ASP A 116 -2.54 10.62 21.53
N ASP A 117 -3.17 10.53 20.35
CA ASP A 117 -4.43 9.79 20.19
C ASP A 117 -4.15 8.28 20.14
N LEU A 118 -4.65 7.55 21.16
CA LEU A 118 -4.52 6.12 21.31
C LEU A 118 -4.98 5.32 20.09
N LYS A 119 -5.99 5.80 19.34
CA LYS A 119 -6.44 5.18 18.10
C LYS A 119 -5.33 5.15 17.06
N TYR A 120 -4.71 6.30 16.80
CA TYR A 120 -3.65 6.40 15.81
C TYR A 120 -2.36 5.71 16.29
N LYS A 121 -2.05 5.79 17.60
CA LYS A 121 -0.96 5.01 18.21
C LYS A 121 -1.15 3.51 17.96
N ALA A 122 -2.35 2.97 18.22
CA ALA A 122 -2.68 1.57 17.96
C ALA A 122 -2.63 1.21 16.46
N MET A 123 -3.07 2.12 15.56
CA MET A 123 -2.96 1.92 14.11
C MET A 123 -1.50 1.83 13.64
N PHE A 124 -0.63 2.73 14.10
CA PHE A 124 0.80 2.72 13.74
C PHE A 124 1.51 1.50 14.32
N ALA A 125 1.21 1.14 15.58
CA ALA A 125 1.70 -0.09 16.18
C ALA A 125 1.28 -1.33 15.39
N THR A 126 0.01 -1.39 14.92
CA THR A 126 -0.48 -2.48 14.07
C THR A 126 0.27 -2.53 12.74
N MET A 127 0.49 -1.39 12.07
CA MET A 127 1.23 -1.34 10.82
C MET A 127 2.66 -1.86 10.96
N TYR A 128 3.36 -1.43 12.01
CA TYR A 128 4.73 -1.87 12.27
C TYR A 128 4.80 -3.32 12.73
N SER A 129 3.96 -3.74 13.68
CA SER A 129 4.06 -5.08 14.28
C SER A 129 3.60 -6.22 13.39
N SER A 130 2.82 -5.93 12.36
CA SER A 130 2.22 -6.94 11.47
C SER A 130 2.53 -6.72 9.98
N GLY A 131 3.24 -5.65 9.65
CA GLY A 131 3.61 -5.30 8.29
C GLY A 131 2.42 -4.97 7.37
N MET A 132 1.27 -4.61 7.93
CA MET A 132 0.07 -4.28 7.15
C MET A 132 0.21 -2.98 6.37
N ARG A 133 -0.49 -2.89 5.22
CA ARG A 133 -0.62 -1.64 4.47
C ARG A 133 -1.58 -0.69 5.17
N VAL A 134 -1.40 0.60 4.96
CA VAL A 134 -2.29 1.65 5.52
C VAL A 134 -3.76 1.38 5.20
N SER A 135 -4.07 0.98 3.96
CA SER A 135 -5.44 0.65 3.55
C SER A 135 -5.99 -0.60 4.24
N GLU A 136 -5.15 -1.58 4.55
CA GLU A 136 -5.54 -2.80 5.25
C GLU A 136 -5.89 -2.51 6.71
N VAL A 137 -5.08 -1.68 7.39
CA VAL A 137 -5.34 -1.28 8.78
C VAL A 137 -6.61 -0.44 8.91
N ILE A 138 -6.88 0.46 7.96
CA ILE A 138 -8.12 1.26 7.93
C ILE A 138 -9.36 0.37 7.87
N HIS A 139 -9.31 -0.73 7.15
CA HIS A 139 -10.45 -1.62 6.93
C HIS A 139 -10.54 -2.80 7.92
N LEU A 140 -9.71 -2.80 8.99
CA LEU A 140 -9.79 -3.84 10.02
C LEU A 140 -11.10 -3.78 10.80
N HIS A 141 -11.61 -4.97 11.09
CA HIS A 141 -12.73 -5.21 11.98
C HIS A 141 -12.26 -5.90 13.28
N TYR A 142 -13.07 -5.83 14.32
CA TYR A 142 -12.79 -6.53 15.58
C TYR A 142 -12.66 -8.04 15.39
N ASP A 143 -13.50 -8.62 14.54
CA ASP A 143 -13.53 -10.05 14.27
C ASP A 143 -12.28 -10.53 13.50
N ASP A 144 -11.47 -9.62 12.98
CA ASP A 144 -10.21 -9.94 12.31
C ASP A 144 -9.06 -10.20 13.31
N ILE A 145 -9.26 -9.85 14.60
CA ILE A 145 -8.23 -10.00 15.63
C ILE A 145 -8.40 -11.32 16.36
N SER A 146 -7.56 -12.29 16.05
CA SER A 146 -7.52 -13.58 16.75
C SER A 146 -6.54 -13.54 17.92
N ARG A 147 -7.06 -13.32 19.13
CA ARG A 147 -6.26 -13.31 20.36
C ARG A 147 -5.70 -14.70 20.69
N THR A 148 -6.47 -15.75 20.42
CA THR A 148 -6.07 -17.13 20.70
C THR A 148 -4.93 -17.59 19.81
N ASN A 149 -4.94 -17.20 18.54
CA ASN A 149 -3.92 -17.60 17.57
C ASN A 149 -2.80 -16.55 17.42
N MET A 150 -2.90 -15.41 18.10
CA MET A 150 -2.01 -14.25 17.94
C MET A 150 -1.83 -13.87 16.47
N GLN A 151 -2.95 -13.73 15.75
CA GLN A 151 -2.99 -13.45 14.32
C GLN A 151 -4.01 -12.36 13.98
N ILE A 152 -3.77 -11.67 12.89
CA ILE A 152 -4.71 -10.73 12.28
C ILE A 152 -5.12 -11.29 10.91
N HIS A 153 -6.42 -11.41 10.67
CA HIS A 153 -6.97 -11.75 9.37
C HIS A 153 -7.04 -10.51 8.50
N VAL A 154 -6.32 -10.49 7.39
CA VAL A 154 -6.28 -9.37 6.44
C VAL A 154 -7.12 -9.71 5.24
N ARG A 155 -8.33 -9.14 5.18
CA ARG A 155 -9.30 -9.37 4.11
C ARG A 155 -9.06 -8.45 2.92
N ASP A 156 -9.58 -8.81 1.78
CA ASP A 156 -9.62 -8.01 0.53
C ASP A 156 -8.30 -7.30 0.20
N THR A 157 -7.22 -8.06 0.19
CA THR A 157 -5.90 -7.52 -0.17
C THR A 157 -5.90 -7.00 -1.61
N LYS A 158 -4.90 -6.19 -1.97
CA LYS A 158 -4.69 -5.71 -3.34
C LYS A 158 -4.69 -6.84 -4.38
N ASN A 159 -4.33 -8.05 -3.96
CA ASN A 159 -4.24 -9.25 -4.79
C ASN A 159 -5.50 -10.13 -4.74
N ARG A 160 -6.60 -9.68 -4.12
CA ARG A 160 -7.87 -10.40 -3.98
C ARG A 160 -7.74 -11.75 -3.27
N MET A 161 -6.80 -11.88 -2.36
CA MET A 161 -6.63 -13.05 -1.51
C MET A 161 -6.47 -12.61 -0.07
N ASP A 162 -7.21 -13.25 0.79
CA ASP A 162 -7.09 -13.09 2.23
C ASP A 162 -5.78 -13.72 2.72
N ARG A 163 -5.24 -13.17 3.80
CA ARG A 163 -4.06 -13.73 4.47
C ARG A 163 -4.14 -13.52 5.98
N TYR A 164 -3.34 -14.27 6.68
CA TYR A 164 -3.09 -14.04 8.10
C TYR A 164 -1.70 -13.42 8.27
N THR A 165 -1.59 -12.49 9.23
CA THR A 165 -0.31 -11.92 9.67
C THR A 165 -0.22 -11.99 11.20
N ILE A 166 0.98 -11.74 11.74
CA ILE A 166 1.24 -11.84 13.16
C ILE A 166 0.60 -10.70 13.95
N LEU A 167 0.10 -11.01 15.15
CA LEU A 167 -0.35 -10.06 16.14
C LEU A 167 0.67 -10.05 17.29
N SER A 168 1.32 -8.92 17.53
CA SER A 168 2.28 -8.76 18.61
C SER A 168 1.56 -8.62 19.95
N GLU A 169 2.20 -9.07 21.05
CA GLU A 169 1.67 -8.93 22.40
C GLU A 169 1.54 -7.45 22.81
N ARG A 170 2.56 -6.63 22.50
CA ARG A 170 2.50 -5.16 22.72
C ARG A 170 1.34 -4.52 21.94
N ASN A 171 1.13 -4.93 20.69
CA ASN A 171 0.04 -4.39 19.91
C ASN A 171 -1.32 -4.85 20.42
N LEU A 172 -1.45 -6.12 20.83
CA LEU A 172 -2.68 -6.62 21.44
C LEU A 172 -3.03 -5.85 22.73
N ALA A 173 -2.03 -5.49 23.53
CA ALA A 173 -2.24 -4.67 24.73
C ALA A 173 -2.79 -3.27 24.35
N LEU A 174 -2.19 -2.59 23.36
CA LEU A 174 -2.66 -1.29 22.86
C LEU A 174 -4.07 -1.37 22.25
N LEU A 175 -4.35 -2.39 21.45
CA LEU A 175 -5.67 -2.62 20.86
C LEU A 175 -6.72 -2.89 21.95
N THR A 176 -6.35 -3.62 22.99
CA THR A 176 -7.22 -3.92 24.12
C THR A 176 -7.54 -2.65 24.91
N GLU A 177 -6.53 -1.84 25.24
CA GLU A 177 -6.71 -0.55 25.89
C GLU A 177 -7.61 0.38 25.08
N TYR A 178 -7.33 0.51 23.79
CA TYR A 178 -8.15 1.29 22.87
C TYR A 178 -9.61 0.82 22.86
N TRP A 179 -9.85 -0.49 22.77
CA TRP A 179 -11.19 -1.07 22.75
C TRP A 179 -11.96 -0.79 24.05
N PHE A 180 -11.30 -0.95 25.21
CA PHE A 180 -11.92 -0.62 26.49
C PHE A 180 -12.30 0.87 26.59
N ARG A 181 -11.39 1.77 26.22
CA ARG A 181 -11.63 3.22 26.26
C ARG A 181 -12.73 3.69 25.32
N LYS A 182 -12.98 2.94 24.24
CA LYS A 182 -14.07 3.24 23.27
C LYS A 182 -15.39 2.55 23.60
N GLY A 183 -15.56 1.95 24.78
CA GLY A 183 -16.81 1.32 25.19
C GLY A 183 -17.08 -0.03 24.54
N ARG A 184 -16.04 -0.75 24.12
CA ARG A 184 -16.10 -2.11 23.55
C ARG A 184 -16.96 -2.21 22.28
N PRO A 185 -16.73 -1.36 21.27
CA PRO A 185 -17.49 -1.38 20.03
C PRO A 185 -17.33 -2.70 19.30
N LYS A 186 -18.27 -2.99 18.38
CA LYS A 186 -18.21 -4.10 17.41
C LYS A 186 -18.09 -3.51 16.00
N GLY A 187 -17.65 -4.32 15.03
CA GLY A 187 -17.54 -3.90 13.62
C GLY A 187 -16.19 -3.25 13.32
N ILE A 188 -16.19 -2.05 12.71
CA ILE A 188 -14.96 -1.35 12.30
C ILE A 188 -14.06 -1.11 13.50
N LEU A 189 -12.80 -1.55 13.42
CA LEU A 189 -11.85 -1.42 14.53
C LEU A 189 -11.44 0.04 14.79
N PHE A 190 -11.22 0.82 13.71
CA PHE A 190 -10.77 2.21 13.78
C PHE A 190 -11.71 3.17 13.05
N PRO A 191 -12.94 3.37 13.52
CA PRO A 191 -13.91 4.22 12.85
C PRO A 191 -13.51 5.70 12.90
N ASN A 192 -13.96 6.47 11.91
CA ASN A 192 -13.96 7.91 11.98
C ASN A 192 -14.94 8.33 13.11
N GLN A 193 -14.47 9.17 14.03
CA GLN A 193 -15.24 9.56 15.21
C GLN A 193 -16.48 10.41 14.90
N PHE A 194 -16.55 11.05 13.73
CA PHE A 194 -17.66 11.91 13.33
C PHE A 194 -18.68 11.16 12.47
N THR A 195 -18.23 10.29 11.58
CA THR A 195 -19.09 9.61 10.60
C THR A 195 -19.37 8.16 10.93
N GLY A 196 -18.58 7.54 11.82
CA GLY A 196 -18.63 6.10 12.08
C GLY A 196 -18.09 5.23 10.95
N GLN A 197 -17.72 5.82 9.82
CA GLN A 197 -17.21 5.14 8.62
C GLN A 197 -15.69 4.93 8.69
N TYR A 198 -15.13 4.30 7.67
CA TYR A 198 -13.69 4.14 7.54
C TYR A 198 -12.96 5.48 7.46
N LEU A 199 -11.76 5.52 8.02
CA LEU A 199 -10.83 6.64 7.84
C LEU A 199 -10.32 6.69 6.39
N THR A 200 -9.82 7.86 5.97
CA THR A 200 -9.11 7.98 4.70
C THR A 200 -7.61 7.74 4.87
N VAL A 201 -6.95 7.29 3.81
CA VAL A 201 -5.48 7.15 3.80
C VAL A 201 -4.82 8.49 4.08
N SER A 202 -5.34 9.58 3.50
CA SER A 202 -4.83 10.94 3.71
C SER A 202 -4.89 11.37 5.17
N THR A 203 -5.91 10.97 5.91
CA THR A 203 -6.00 11.24 7.37
C THR A 203 -4.82 10.61 8.11
N LEU A 204 -4.53 9.31 7.85
CA LEU A 204 -3.40 8.64 8.49
C LEU A 204 -2.06 9.24 8.09
N GLU A 205 -1.89 9.61 6.81
CA GLU A 205 -0.68 10.26 6.32
C GLU A 205 -0.44 11.64 6.96
N GLN A 206 -1.50 12.38 7.26
CA GLN A 206 -1.39 13.65 7.98
C GLN A 206 -1.00 13.43 9.45
N VAL A 207 -1.65 12.47 10.12
CA VAL A 207 -1.36 12.20 11.52
C VAL A 207 0.06 11.66 11.70
N ILE A 208 0.50 10.69 10.89
CA ILE A 208 1.86 10.15 11.02
C ILE A 208 2.93 11.22 10.78
N ARG A 209 2.72 12.14 9.82
CA ARG A 209 3.63 13.27 9.60
C ARG A 209 3.70 14.19 10.80
N ARG A 210 2.58 14.48 11.46
CA ARG A 210 2.53 15.30 12.67
C ARG A 210 3.24 14.61 13.83
N SER A 211 2.95 13.34 14.08
CA SER A 211 3.60 12.54 15.14
C SER A 211 5.09 12.41 14.90
N ALA A 212 5.52 12.18 13.65
CA ALA A 212 6.93 12.11 13.28
C ALA A 212 7.65 13.45 13.54
N SER A 213 7.04 14.56 13.14
CA SER A 213 7.59 15.89 13.42
C SER A 213 7.74 16.15 14.92
N ALA A 214 6.76 15.76 15.73
CA ALA A 214 6.82 15.86 17.19
C ALA A 214 7.90 14.97 17.80
N ALA A 215 8.17 13.80 17.19
CA ALA A 215 9.25 12.88 17.59
C ALA A 215 10.64 13.32 17.09
N GLY A 216 10.76 14.43 16.34
CA GLY A 216 12.02 14.85 15.71
C GLY A 216 12.45 13.97 14.54
N LEU A 217 11.49 13.28 13.89
CA LEU A 217 11.74 12.41 12.74
C LEU A 217 11.28 13.09 11.45
N SER A 218 12.02 12.91 10.35
CA SER A 218 11.70 13.47 9.04
C SER A 218 11.43 12.38 8.01
N GLY A 219 10.57 12.68 7.02
CA GLY A 219 10.31 11.78 5.90
C GLY A 219 9.54 10.50 6.24
N VAL A 220 8.97 10.38 7.45
CA VAL A 220 8.22 9.21 7.89
C VAL A 220 6.87 9.15 7.18
N THR A 221 6.57 7.98 6.65
CA THR A 221 5.31 7.66 5.98
C THR A 221 4.76 6.33 6.51
N PRO A 222 3.47 6.03 6.30
CA PRO A 222 2.94 4.70 6.63
C PRO A 222 3.74 3.53 6.02
N HIS A 223 4.32 3.73 4.84
CA HIS A 223 5.15 2.72 4.19
C HIS A 223 6.47 2.46 4.92
N CYS A 224 7.05 3.48 5.59
CA CYS A 224 8.27 3.30 6.38
C CYS A 224 8.06 2.28 7.51
N LEU A 225 6.89 2.29 8.19
CA LEU A 225 6.58 1.31 9.24
C LEU A 225 6.60 -0.13 8.71
N ARG A 226 5.98 -0.35 7.55
CA ARG A 226 5.99 -1.66 6.91
C ARG A 226 7.39 -2.07 6.42
N HIS A 227 8.18 -1.13 5.89
CA HIS A 227 9.57 -1.40 5.50
C HIS A 227 10.43 -1.75 6.71
N SER A 228 10.29 -1.02 7.82
CA SER A 228 10.98 -1.32 9.07
C SER A 228 10.63 -2.71 9.61
N PHE A 229 9.35 -3.10 9.58
CA PHE A 229 8.93 -4.46 9.92
C PHE A 229 9.66 -5.52 9.10
N VAL A 230 9.72 -5.34 7.77
CA VAL A 230 10.40 -6.28 6.86
C VAL A 230 11.89 -6.36 7.18
N THR A 231 12.55 -5.21 7.29
CA THR A 231 13.99 -5.13 7.55
C THR A 231 14.33 -5.77 8.90
N HIS A 232 13.59 -5.45 9.96
CA HIS A 232 13.84 -6.01 11.27
C HIS A 232 13.58 -7.52 11.35
N LEU A 233 12.61 -8.06 10.59
CA LEU A 233 12.43 -9.50 10.47
C LEU A 233 13.60 -10.17 9.74
N MET A 234 14.12 -9.54 8.68
CA MET A 234 15.32 -10.03 7.98
C MET A 234 16.54 -10.03 8.88
N GLU A 235 16.76 -8.96 9.64
CA GLU A 235 17.83 -8.86 10.65
C GLU A 235 17.72 -9.90 11.77
N GLN A 236 16.47 -10.34 12.05
CA GLN A 236 16.20 -11.45 12.98
C GLN A 236 16.44 -12.84 12.38
N GLY A 237 16.84 -12.90 11.11
CA GLY A 237 17.09 -14.17 10.40
C GLY A 237 15.82 -14.87 9.93
N VAL A 238 14.68 -14.19 9.89
CA VAL A 238 13.44 -14.77 9.33
C VAL A 238 13.59 -14.93 7.81
N GLU A 239 13.36 -16.13 7.33
CA GLU A 239 13.47 -16.44 5.90
C GLU A 239 12.55 -15.56 5.04
N GLN A 240 13.07 -15.09 3.92
CA GLN A 240 12.37 -14.18 3.01
C GLN A 240 11.00 -14.73 2.56
N ARG A 241 10.87 -16.05 2.33
CA ARG A 241 9.59 -16.68 1.97
C ARG A 241 8.51 -16.50 3.04
N ASN A 242 8.88 -16.58 4.32
CA ASN A 242 7.95 -16.38 5.44
C ASN A 242 7.51 -14.92 5.52
N ILE A 243 8.45 -13.98 5.32
CA ILE A 243 8.15 -12.54 5.26
C ILE A 243 7.20 -12.25 4.09
N GLN A 244 7.44 -12.82 2.91
CA GLN A 244 6.56 -12.67 1.74
C GLN A 244 5.15 -13.20 2.00
N ALA A 245 5.02 -14.34 2.69
CA ALA A 245 3.74 -14.90 3.08
C ALA A 245 2.97 -13.95 4.03
N LEU A 246 3.63 -13.42 5.08
CA LEU A 246 3.05 -12.43 5.99
C LEU A 246 2.58 -11.16 5.28
N LEU A 247 3.35 -10.71 4.28
CA LEU A 247 3.07 -9.50 3.51
C LEU A 247 2.02 -9.69 2.40
N GLY A 248 1.71 -10.94 2.02
CA GLY A 248 0.86 -11.27 0.88
C GLY A 248 1.47 -10.83 -0.45
N HIS A 249 2.81 -10.92 -0.60
CA HIS A 249 3.49 -10.67 -1.87
C HIS A 249 3.38 -11.92 -2.74
N ARG A 250 2.83 -11.77 -3.93
CA ARG A 250 2.83 -12.80 -4.96
C ARG A 250 3.99 -12.57 -5.93
N ASP A 251 4.90 -13.51 -6.02
CA ASP A 251 5.59 -13.80 -7.26
C ASP A 251 4.70 -14.80 -8.05
N PRO A 252 4.34 -14.54 -9.33
CA PRO A 252 3.51 -15.44 -10.11
C PRO A 252 4.09 -16.87 -10.25
N LYS A 253 5.39 -17.03 -10.05
CA LYS A 253 6.10 -18.33 -10.12
C LYS A 253 6.03 -19.16 -8.83
N SER A 254 5.48 -18.63 -7.72
CA SER A 254 5.55 -19.26 -6.40
C SER A 254 4.22 -19.73 -5.81
N THR A 255 3.17 -19.88 -6.63
CA THR A 255 1.84 -20.32 -6.13
C THR A 255 1.90 -21.72 -5.49
N GLU A 256 2.82 -22.58 -5.90
CA GLU A 256 3.01 -23.91 -5.32
C GLU A 256 3.71 -23.89 -3.95
N VAL A 257 4.57 -22.93 -3.69
CA VAL A 257 5.36 -22.83 -2.46
C VAL A 257 4.50 -22.34 -1.26
N TYR A 258 3.48 -21.53 -1.51
CA TYR A 258 2.61 -20.97 -0.44
C TYR A 258 1.64 -21.99 0.16
N LEU A 259 1.31 -23.05 -0.56
CA LEU A 259 0.47 -24.16 -0.06
C LEU A 259 1.16 -24.98 1.04
N HIS A 260 2.48 -24.88 1.17
CA HIS A 260 3.28 -25.66 2.12
C HIS A 260 3.90 -24.86 3.28
N VAL A 261 3.75 -23.55 3.31
CA VAL A 261 4.08 -22.78 4.54
C VAL A 261 2.98 -23.04 5.54
N SER A 262 3.16 -24.09 6.36
CA SER A 262 2.18 -24.43 7.37
C SER A 262 1.98 -23.23 8.32
N ASN A 263 0.75 -22.97 8.75
CA ASN A 263 0.43 -21.97 9.79
C ASN A 263 1.34 -22.10 11.03
N LYS A 264 1.84 -23.30 11.35
CA LYS A 264 2.80 -23.55 12.42
C LYS A 264 4.12 -22.80 12.26
N SER A 265 4.66 -22.68 11.05
CA SER A 265 5.92 -21.95 10.80
C SER A 265 5.75 -20.44 11.03
N LEU A 266 4.58 -19.90 10.69
CA LEU A 266 4.29 -18.48 10.87
C LEU A 266 3.96 -18.14 12.34
N MET A 267 3.39 -19.07 13.11
CA MET A 267 3.08 -18.89 14.53
C MET A 267 4.34 -18.77 15.41
N GLY A 268 5.48 -19.28 14.96
CA GLY A 268 6.77 -19.16 15.66
C GLY A 268 7.48 -17.82 15.45
N ILE A 269 7.02 -17.00 14.51
CA ILE A 269 7.67 -15.73 14.21
C ILE A 269 7.20 -14.67 15.19
N ARG A 270 8.12 -14.14 15.99
CA ARG A 270 7.85 -13.01 16.88
C ARG A 270 7.86 -11.70 16.11
N SER A 271 6.93 -10.80 16.44
CA SER A 271 6.96 -9.44 15.91
C SER A 271 8.19 -8.69 16.42
N PRO A 272 8.86 -7.88 15.56
CA PRO A 272 9.94 -7.01 16.02
C PRO A 272 9.48 -6.03 17.10
N PHE A 273 8.19 -5.75 17.19
CA PHE A 273 7.59 -4.89 18.21
C PHE A 273 7.55 -5.51 19.61
N ASP A 274 7.72 -6.84 19.75
CA ASP A 274 7.74 -7.55 21.03
C ASP A 274 9.17 -7.76 21.59
N ARG A 275 10.20 -7.31 20.88
CA ARG A 275 11.58 -7.37 21.42
C ARG A 275 11.78 -6.25 22.44
N LYS A 276 12.24 -6.64 23.63
CA LYS A 276 12.87 -5.70 24.57
C LYS A 276 14.33 -5.52 24.13
N ASP A 277 14.75 -4.26 23.96
CA ASP A 277 16.15 -3.94 23.72
C ASP A 277 16.99 -4.54 24.85
N GLY A 278 17.99 -5.36 24.51
CA GLY A 278 18.98 -5.80 25.47
C GLY A 278 19.37 -7.28 25.51
N THR A 279 18.86 -8.14 24.62
CA THR A 279 19.42 -9.49 24.49
C THR A 279 20.02 -9.69 23.11
N ALA A 280 21.22 -9.13 22.89
CA ALA A 280 22.14 -9.67 21.92
C ALA A 280 22.47 -11.09 22.37
N ASN A 281 22.11 -12.08 21.55
CA ASN A 281 22.53 -13.46 21.78
C ASN A 281 24.05 -13.52 21.77
N GLY A 282 24.64 -14.04 22.90
CA GLY A 282 25.97 -14.61 22.90
C GLY A 282 26.01 -15.93 22.14
#